data_e2cf80c917f3b8f9643779f02047753c
#
_entry.id   e2cf80c917f3b8f9643779f02047753c
#
_cell.length_a   1.000
_cell.length_b   1.000
_cell.length_c   1.000
_cell.angle_alpha   90.00
_cell.angle_beta   90.00
_cell.angle_gamma   90.00
#
_symmetry.space_group_name_H-M   'P 1'
#
loop_
_entity.id
_entity.type
_entity.pdbx_description
1 polymer ?
#
loop_
_entity_poly.entity_id
_entity_poly.type
_entity_poly.pdbx_seq_one_letter_code
_entity_poly.pdbx_strand_id
1 'polypeptide(L)'
;MKRIYAVICADVVESTSLDIDSLINMRQVFNDTFADIRGHLRVDFWARLIKGDYIECCCDSPALALRIAMILKCRLKWWAEAFNCGGERLRTLGLRFSIGVGQMRIIDPQRDIMDGEAIYVAGRGLNRLSHTEATSCFSFVSSDASVEGLMDNNVNFIDEYINSMSARQCAVIYYKLLGFLEKDIAEILHLSQPAVNMRAKLASWPLINKALSVIDKVEYGKYVF
;
A
#
# COMPACT_ATOMS: atom_id res chain seq x y z
N MET A 1 -26.56 5.45 6.91
CA MET A 1 -25.61 5.50 5.77
C MET A 1 -25.00 4.12 5.60
N LYS A 2 -24.89 3.62 4.39
CA LYS A 2 -24.20 2.37 4.11
C LYS A 2 -22.69 2.56 4.40
N ARG A 3 -22.07 1.56 5.03
CA ARG A 3 -20.64 1.61 5.36
C ARG A 3 -19.82 1.41 4.09
N ILE A 4 -18.82 2.27 3.87
CA ILE A 4 -17.95 2.25 2.70
C ILE A 4 -16.59 1.73 3.14
N TYR A 5 -16.02 0.89 2.32
CA TYR A 5 -14.72 0.24 2.53
C TYR A 5 -13.76 0.57 1.39
N ALA A 6 -12.50 0.43 1.66
CA ALA A 6 -11.50 0.31 0.61
C ALA A 6 -10.92 -1.10 0.59
N VAL A 7 -10.71 -1.62 -0.61
CA VAL A 7 -9.97 -2.85 -0.87
C VAL A 7 -8.73 -2.53 -1.67
N ILE A 8 -7.62 -3.12 -1.28
CA ILE A 8 -6.36 -3.03 -2.00
C ILE A 8 -6.08 -4.44 -2.54
N CYS A 9 -6.02 -4.57 -3.86
CA CYS A 9 -5.49 -5.73 -4.54
C CYS A 9 -4.09 -5.40 -5.03
N ALA A 10 -3.11 -6.24 -4.72
CA ALA A 10 -1.74 -6.01 -5.14
C ALA A 10 -1.05 -7.32 -5.54
N ASP A 11 -0.06 -7.22 -6.42
CA ASP A 11 0.81 -8.33 -6.80
C ASP A 11 2.29 -7.92 -6.71
N VAL A 12 3.14 -8.89 -6.41
CA VAL A 12 4.59 -8.69 -6.33
C VAL A 12 5.19 -8.74 -7.73
N VAL A 13 5.89 -7.67 -8.11
CA VAL A 13 6.54 -7.57 -9.42
C VAL A 13 7.63 -8.64 -9.54
N GLU A 14 7.59 -9.43 -10.63
CA GLU A 14 8.57 -10.50 -10.91
C GLU A 14 8.73 -11.54 -9.77
N SER A 15 7.65 -11.83 -9.04
CA SER A 15 7.64 -12.84 -7.95
C SER A 15 8.15 -14.21 -8.38
N THR A 16 7.96 -14.56 -9.65
CA THR A 16 8.42 -15.84 -10.24
C THR A 16 9.95 -15.97 -10.31
N SER A 17 10.69 -14.88 -10.12
CA SER A 17 12.16 -14.88 -10.04
C SER A 17 12.70 -15.21 -8.63
N LEU A 18 11.83 -15.28 -7.63
CA LEU A 18 12.18 -15.58 -6.25
C LEU A 18 12.34 -17.10 -6.06
N ASP A 19 13.36 -17.50 -5.31
CA ASP A 19 13.48 -18.88 -4.83
C ASP A 19 12.49 -19.17 -3.69
N ILE A 20 12.38 -20.43 -3.31
CA ILE A 20 11.42 -20.89 -2.32
C ILE A 20 11.66 -20.24 -0.94
N ASP A 21 12.91 -20.09 -0.53
CA ASP A 21 13.26 -19.51 0.77
C ASP A 21 12.92 -18.01 0.81
N SER A 22 13.17 -17.30 -0.27
CA SER A 22 12.76 -15.89 -0.44
C SER A 22 11.25 -15.74 -0.43
N LEU A 23 10.49 -16.64 -1.08
CA LEU A 23 9.02 -16.60 -1.05
C LEU A 23 8.47 -16.85 0.37
N ILE A 24 9.04 -17.79 1.12
CA ILE A 24 8.65 -18.06 2.51
C ILE A 24 8.94 -16.84 3.39
N ASN A 25 10.13 -16.25 3.25
CA ASN A 25 10.53 -15.06 4.00
C ASN A 25 9.64 -13.85 3.66
N MET A 26 9.36 -13.61 2.39
CA MET A 26 8.47 -12.55 1.93
C MET A 26 7.07 -12.68 2.56
N ARG A 27 6.53 -13.90 2.64
CA ARG A 27 5.26 -14.16 3.31
C ARG A 27 5.29 -13.74 4.78
N GLN A 28 6.37 -14.05 5.50
CA GLN A 28 6.53 -13.61 6.89
C GLN A 28 6.59 -12.09 6.98
N VAL A 29 7.33 -11.44 6.09
CA VAL A 29 7.44 -9.97 6.02
C VAL A 29 6.07 -9.31 5.83
N PHE A 30 5.18 -9.87 4.98
CA PHE A 30 3.82 -9.34 4.82
C PHE A 30 2.96 -9.59 6.07
N ASN A 31 3.05 -10.77 6.70
CA ASN A 31 2.31 -11.06 7.93
C ASN A 31 2.69 -10.09 9.05
N ASP A 32 3.98 -9.80 9.22
CA ASP A 32 4.49 -8.82 10.18
C ASP A 32 3.98 -7.41 9.84
N THR A 33 4.00 -7.04 8.55
CA THR A 33 3.48 -5.75 8.07
C THR A 33 1.98 -5.61 8.33
N PHE A 34 1.20 -6.67 8.13
CA PHE A 34 -0.23 -6.66 8.46
C PHE A 34 -0.47 -6.50 9.98
N ALA A 35 0.40 -7.08 10.82
CA ALA A 35 0.35 -6.88 12.26
C ALA A 35 0.70 -5.43 12.64
N ASP A 36 1.73 -4.86 12.03
CA ASP A 36 2.11 -3.45 12.24
C ASP A 36 0.99 -2.48 11.85
N ILE A 37 0.33 -2.72 10.70
CA ILE A 37 -0.82 -1.91 10.26
C ILE A 37 -1.94 -1.97 11.30
N ARG A 38 -2.32 -3.16 11.77
CA ARG A 38 -3.34 -3.33 12.80
C ARG A 38 -2.97 -2.68 14.13
N GLY A 39 -1.70 -2.74 14.50
CA GLY A 39 -1.21 -2.21 15.78
C GLY A 39 -1.08 -0.69 15.82
N HIS A 40 -0.77 -0.05 14.68
CA HIS A 40 -0.41 1.36 14.64
C HIS A 40 -1.45 2.25 13.96
N LEU A 41 -2.21 1.72 13.00
CA LEU A 41 -3.29 2.48 12.37
C LEU A 41 -4.62 2.14 13.08
N ARG A 42 -5.38 3.17 13.43
CA ARG A 42 -6.71 3.01 14.05
C ARG A 42 -7.75 2.68 12.98
N VAL A 43 -7.70 1.46 12.44
CA VAL A 43 -8.53 1.00 11.33
C VAL A 43 -8.90 -0.47 11.54
N ASP A 44 -10.15 -0.82 11.22
CA ASP A 44 -10.57 -2.21 11.08
C ASP A 44 -9.97 -2.74 9.77
N PHE A 45 -8.93 -3.57 9.90
CA PHE A 45 -8.08 -4.00 8.80
C PHE A 45 -7.98 -5.51 8.73
N TRP A 46 -8.34 -6.06 7.60
CA TRP A 46 -8.15 -7.45 7.25
C TRP A 46 -7.28 -7.59 6.01
N ALA A 47 -6.39 -8.56 6.00
CA ALA A 47 -5.50 -8.80 4.88
C ALA A 47 -5.14 -10.28 4.77
N ARG A 48 -4.93 -10.73 3.53
CA ARG A 48 -4.46 -12.06 3.21
C ARG A 48 -3.47 -12.06 2.05
N LEU A 49 -2.61 -13.09 2.04
CA LEU A 49 -1.71 -13.39 0.94
C LEU A 49 -2.22 -14.64 0.21
N ILE A 50 -2.55 -14.50 -1.07
CA ILE A 50 -3.11 -15.56 -1.93
C ILE A 50 -2.03 -15.99 -2.91
N LYS A 51 -1.89 -17.30 -3.15
CA LYS A 51 -0.97 -17.88 -4.14
C LYS A 51 0.50 -17.44 -4.00
N GLY A 52 0.88 -16.92 -2.85
CA GLY A 52 2.27 -16.55 -2.54
C GLY A 52 2.67 -15.10 -2.84
N ASP A 53 2.05 -14.43 -3.79
CA ASP A 53 2.43 -13.10 -4.27
C ASP A 53 1.27 -12.12 -4.45
N TYR A 54 0.04 -12.59 -4.40
CA TYR A 54 -1.15 -11.77 -4.52
C TYR A 54 -1.70 -11.39 -3.14
N ILE A 55 -1.85 -10.09 -2.91
CA ILE A 55 -2.30 -9.53 -1.65
C ILE A 55 -3.71 -8.96 -1.83
N GLU A 56 -4.58 -9.29 -0.89
CA GLU A 56 -5.85 -8.60 -0.71
C GLU A 56 -5.92 -8.01 0.69
N CYS A 57 -6.25 -6.72 0.77
CA CYS A 57 -6.49 -6.02 2.01
C CYS A 57 -7.85 -5.33 1.97
N CYS A 58 -8.55 -5.33 3.09
CA CYS A 58 -9.80 -4.57 3.26
C CYS A 58 -9.69 -3.69 4.51
N CYS A 59 -10.11 -2.44 4.39
CA CYS A 59 -10.20 -1.54 5.54
C CYS A 59 -11.49 -0.72 5.53
N ASP A 60 -11.97 -0.39 6.72
CA ASP A 60 -13.20 0.39 6.93
C ASP A 60 -12.98 1.91 6.82
N SER A 61 -11.74 2.33 6.51
CA SER A 61 -11.37 3.72 6.29
C SER A 61 -10.75 3.89 4.89
N PRO A 62 -11.53 4.27 3.87
CA PRO A 62 -11.01 4.52 2.52
C PRO A 62 -9.88 5.56 2.48
N ALA A 63 -9.90 6.52 3.39
CA ALA A 63 -8.87 7.54 3.53
C ALA A 63 -7.47 6.94 3.81
N LEU A 64 -7.39 5.80 4.51
CA LEU A 64 -6.13 5.15 4.83
C LEU A 64 -5.62 4.18 3.75
N ALA A 65 -6.42 3.90 2.72
CA ALA A 65 -6.08 2.88 1.72
C ALA A 65 -4.75 3.15 1.00
N LEU A 66 -4.53 4.39 0.56
CA LEU A 66 -3.26 4.75 -0.08
C LEU A 66 -2.09 4.63 0.89
N ARG A 67 -2.25 5.07 2.14
CA ARG A 67 -1.22 4.93 3.19
C ARG A 67 -0.86 3.46 3.41
N ILE A 68 -1.85 2.57 3.46
CA ILE A 68 -1.65 1.12 3.61
C ILE A 68 -0.90 0.56 2.39
N ALA A 69 -1.31 0.90 1.17
CA ALA A 69 -0.62 0.46 -0.04
C ALA A 69 0.86 0.90 -0.07
N MET A 70 1.14 2.14 0.35
CA MET A 70 2.51 2.65 0.48
C MET A 70 3.32 1.90 1.53
N ILE A 71 2.72 1.56 2.68
CA ILE A 71 3.38 0.76 3.74
C ILE A 71 3.82 -0.58 3.17
N LEU A 72 2.92 -1.29 2.49
CA LEU A 72 3.21 -2.59 1.88
C LEU A 72 4.35 -2.48 0.85
N LYS A 73 4.28 -1.49 -0.02
CA LYS A 73 5.28 -1.29 -1.08
C LYS A 73 6.65 -0.90 -0.51
N CYS A 74 6.70 0.05 0.42
CA CYS A 74 7.96 0.44 1.08
C CYS A 74 8.60 -0.73 1.83
N ARG A 75 7.79 -1.55 2.51
CA ARG A 75 8.27 -2.72 3.24
C ARG A 75 8.88 -3.75 2.31
N LEU A 76 8.23 -4.03 1.18
CA LEU A 76 8.70 -5.00 0.20
C LEU A 76 10.01 -4.54 -0.46
N LYS A 77 10.09 -3.27 -0.91
CA LYS A 77 11.31 -2.71 -1.52
C LYS A 77 12.50 -2.75 -0.54
N TRP A 78 12.25 -2.39 0.73
CA TRP A 78 13.27 -2.47 1.77
C TRP A 78 13.73 -3.90 1.98
N TRP A 79 12.81 -4.86 2.08
CA TRP A 79 13.12 -6.27 2.25
C TRP A 79 13.92 -6.83 1.05
N ALA A 80 13.47 -6.59 -0.17
CA ALA A 80 14.10 -7.12 -1.38
C ALA A 80 15.57 -6.72 -1.50
N GLU A 81 15.90 -5.47 -1.17
CA GLU A 81 17.29 -4.98 -1.15
C GLU A 81 18.10 -5.57 0.02
N ALA A 82 17.50 -5.62 1.23
CA ALA A 82 18.18 -6.11 2.44
C ALA A 82 18.60 -7.59 2.30
N PHE A 83 17.80 -8.39 1.63
CA PHE A 83 18.06 -9.81 1.39
C PHE A 83 18.66 -10.09 0.01
N ASN A 84 18.91 -9.05 -0.79
CA ASN A 84 19.40 -9.14 -2.17
C ASN A 84 18.58 -10.15 -3.01
N CYS A 85 17.26 -10.15 -2.83
CA CYS A 85 16.36 -11.06 -3.53
C CYS A 85 15.74 -10.43 -4.78
N GLY A 86 15.39 -11.29 -5.74
CA GLY A 86 14.71 -10.90 -6.97
C GLY A 86 15.52 -10.02 -7.92
N GLY A 87 14.88 -9.66 -9.02
CA GLY A 87 15.46 -8.81 -10.06
C GLY A 87 15.45 -7.31 -9.70
N GLU A 88 16.00 -6.50 -10.59
CA GLU A 88 16.03 -5.04 -10.45
C GLU A 88 14.61 -4.44 -10.37
N ARG A 89 13.67 -4.95 -11.15
CA ARG A 89 12.29 -4.46 -11.14
C ARG A 89 11.58 -4.71 -9.81
N LEU A 90 11.81 -5.84 -9.14
CA LEU A 90 11.29 -6.07 -7.80
C LEU A 90 11.83 -5.03 -6.81
N ARG A 91 13.13 -4.76 -6.83
CA ARG A 91 13.76 -3.79 -5.93
C ARG A 91 13.33 -2.35 -6.23
N THR A 92 13.05 -2.03 -7.48
CA THR A 92 12.62 -0.69 -7.91
C THR A 92 11.12 -0.48 -7.68
N LEU A 93 10.29 -1.38 -8.17
CA LEU A 93 8.83 -1.23 -8.20
C LEU A 93 8.14 -1.90 -6.98
N GLY A 94 8.66 -3.03 -6.53
CA GLY A 94 8.08 -3.81 -5.43
C GLY A 94 6.73 -4.40 -5.77
N LEU A 95 5.67 -3.64 -5.55
CA LEU A 95 4.28 -4.02 -5.81
C LEU A 95 3.67 -3.22 -6.97
N ARG A 96 2.80 -3.87 -7.74
CA ARG A 96 1.69 -3.21 -8.42
C ARG A 96 0.47 -3.30 -7.52
N PHE A 97 -0.31 -2.23 -7.43
CA PHE A 97 -1.51 -2.24 -6.59
C PHE A 97 -2.66 -1.45 -7.20
N SER A 98 -3.86 -1.88 -6.88
CA SER A 98 -5.10 -1.18 -7.21
C SER A 98 -5.92 -0.97 -5.95
N ILE A 99 -6.40 0.25 -5.75
CA ILE A 99 -7.30 0.61 -4.66
C ILE A 99 -8.71 0.72 -5.24
N GLY A 100 -9.63 -0.05 -4.67
CA GLY A 100 -11.05 0.03 -4.97
C GLY A 100 -11.83 0.53 -3.76
N VAL A 101 -12.72 1.52 -3.96
CA VAL A 101 -13.58 2.05 -2.90
C VAL A 101 -15.05 1.82 -3.27
N GLY A 102 -15.80 1.26 -2.32
CA GLY A 102 -17.21 0.93 -2.54
C GLY A 102 -17.83 0.23 -1.34
N GLN A 103 -19.02 -0.30 -1.55
CA GLN A 103 -19.71 -1.09 -0.53
C GLN A 103 -19.20 -2.54 -0.53
N MET A 104 -19.18 -3.14 0.68
CA MET A 104 -18.91 -4.56 0.83
C MET A 104 -20.18 -5.26 1.30
N ARG A 105 -20.51 -6.39 0.67
CA ARG A 105 -21.64 -7.24 1.00
C ARG A 105 -21.29 -8.23 2.10
N ILE A 106 -20.09 -8.82 2.02
CA ILE A 106 -19.56 -9.79 2.98
C ILE A 106 -18.10 -9.48 3.25
N ILE A 107 -17.74 -9.46 4.53
CA ILE A 107 -16.35 -9.51 5.02
C ILE A 107 -16.37 -10.52 6.15
N ASP A 108 -15.87 -11.74 5.90
CA ASP A 108 -15.79 -12.81 6.87
C ASP A 108 -14.37 -13.37 6.94
N PRO A 109 -13.53 -12.82 7.84
CA PRO A 109 -12.15 -13.26 8.00
C PRO A 109 -12.01 -14.71 8.44
N GLN A 110 -13.01 -15.26 9.17
CA GLN A 110 -12.96 -16.62 9.70
C GLN A 110 -13.16 -17.66 8.58
N ARG A 111 -14.01 -17.33 7.60
CA ARG A 111 -14.27 -18.19 6.43
C ARG A 111 -13.42 -17.80 5.22
N ASP A 112 -12.59 -16.79 5.35
CA ASP A 112 -11.76 -16.25 4.28
C ASP A 112 -12.58 -15.78 3.07
N ILE A 113 -13.74 -15.16 3.32
CA ILE A 113 -14.68 -14.69 2.29
C ILE A 113 -14.73 -13.16 2.31
N MET A 114 -14.57 -12.58 1.12
CA MET A 114 -14.76 -11.15 0.89
C MET A 114 -15.49 -10.95 -0.44
N ASP A 115 -16.58 -10.16 -0.43
CA ASP A 115 -17.40 -9.90 -1.61
C ASP A 115 -18.06 -8.52 -1.54
N GLY A 116 -18.10 -7.83 -2.68
CA GLY A 116 -18.71 -6.49 -2.82
C GLY A 116 -18.06 -5.64 -3.89
N GLU A 117 -18.57 -4.41 -4.03
CA GLU A 117 -18.15 -3.48 -5.09
C GLU A 117 -16.66 -3.12 -4.99
N ALA A 118 -16.17 -2.83 -3.79
CA ALA A 118 -14.79 -2.41 -3.59
C ALA A 118 -13.78 -3.45 -4.09
N ILE A 119 -13.99 -4.75 -3.79
CA ILE A 119 -13.08 -5.80 -4.27
C ILE A 119 -13.17 -6.00 -5.79
N TYR A 120 -14.37 -5.85 -6.37
CA TYR A 120 -14.52 -5.98 -7.82
C TYR A 120 -13.81 -4.87 -8.59
N VAL A 121 -13.89 -3.61 -8.13
CA VAL A 121 -13.19 -2.51 -8.82
C VAL A 121 -11.69 -2.58 -8.58
N ALA A 122 -11.23 -2.96 -7.38
CA ALA A 122 -9.82 -3.18 -7.10
C ALA A 122 -9.22 -4.29 -7.98
N GLY A 123 -9.89 -5.46 -8.06
CA GLY A 123 -9.42 -6.58 -8.88
C GLY A 123 -9.37 -6.24 -10.38
N ARG A 124 -10.41 -5.55 -10.91
CA ARG A 124 -10.40 -5.08 -12.30
C ARG A 124 -9.29 -4.06 -12.56
N GLY A 125 -9.03 -3.17 -11.62
CA GLY A 125 -7.94 -2.20 -11.70
C GLY A 125 -6.59 -2.90 -11.79
N LEU A 126 -6.31 -3.85 -10.91
CA LEU A 126 -5.06 -4.60 -10.92
C LEU A 126 -4.86 -5.39 -12.24
N ASN A 127 -5.92 -6.02 -12.75
CA ASN A 127 -5.87 -6.69 -14.05
C ASN A 127 -5.53 -5.72 -15.19
N ARG A 128 -6.03 -4.48 -15.17
CA ARG A 128 -5.66 -3.47 -16.18
C ARG A 128 -4.18 -3.12 -16.11
N LEU A 129 -3.63 -2.98 -14.89
CA LEU A 129 -2.21 -2.64 -14.70
C LEU A 129 -1.26 -3.70 -15.30
N SER A 130 -1.66 -4.98 -15.35
CA SER A 130 -0.83 -6.03 -15.96
C SER A 130 -0.53 -5.82 -17.45
N HIS A 131 -1.29 -4.96 -18.11
CA HIS A 131 -1.16 -4.62 -19.53
C HIS A 131 -0.63 -3.20 -19.78
N THR A 132 -0.12 -2.53 -18.75
CA THR A 132 0.40 -1.14 -18.81
C THR A 132 1.75 -1.01 -18.10
N GLU A 133 2.41 0.12 -18.28
CA GLU A 133 3.61 0.46 -17.52
C GLU A 133 3.30 1.03 -16.12
N ALA A 134 2.04 1.41 -15.85
CA ALA A 134 1.64 1.93 -14.55
C ALA A 134 1.70 0.83 -13.47
N THR A 135 2.09 1.21 -12.26
CA THR A 135 2.22 0.31 -11.12
C THR A 135 1.16 0.52 -10.05
N SER A 136 0.27 1.50 -10.25
CA SER A 136 -0.83 1.76 -9.33
C SER A 136 -2.07 2.26 -10.07
N CYS A 137 -3.24 2.07 -9.47
CA CYS A 137 -4.47 2.74 -9.88
C CYS A 137 -5.45 2.88 -8.70
N PHE A 138 -6.37 3.82 -8.84
CA PHE A 138 -7.45 4.05 -7.90
C PHE A 138 -8.78 4.06 -8.64
N SER A 139 -9.77 3.36 -8.11
CA SER A 139 -11.13 3.35 -8.66
C SER A 139 -12.16 3.33 -7.54
N PHE A 140 -13.27 4.02 -7.74
CA PHE A 140 -14.43 3.89 -6.88
C PHE A 140 -15.72 3.93 -7.69
N VAL A 141 -16.76 3.33 -7.16
CA VAL A 141 -18.07 3.33 -7.82
C VAL A 141 -18.68 4.70 -7.61
N SER A 142 -18.39 5.62 -8.52
CA SER A 142 -18.81 7.02 -8.44
C SER A 142 -19.61 7.45 -9.65
N SER A 143 -20.52 8.43 -9.43
CA SER A 143 -21.15 9.19 -10.50
C SER A 143 -20.23 10.28 -11.08
N ASP A 144 -19.14 10.59 -10.42
CA ASP A 144 -18.23 11.68 -10.81
C ASP A 144 -16.86 11.14 -11.26
N ALA A 145 -16.78 10.89 -12.57
CA ALA A 145 -15.54 10.42 -13.21
C ALA A 145 -14.37 11.41 -13.06
N SER A 146 -14.64 12.70 -12.85
CA SER A 146 -13.61 13.73 -12.67
C SER A 146 -12.91 13.54 -11.33
N VAL A 147 -13.67 13.26 -10.27
CA VAL A 147 -13.10 13.01 -8.93
C VAL A 147 -12.30 11.70 -8.93
N GLU A 148 -12.79 10.64 -9.58
CA GLU A 148 -12.05 9.39 -9.73
C GLU A 148 -10.72 9.63 -10.45
N GLY A 149 -10.73 10.34 -11.58
CA GLY A 149 -9.53 10.66 -12.33
C GLY A 149 -8.51 11.49 -11.55
N LEU A 150 -8.96 12.45 -10.74
CA LEU A 150 -8.09 13.22 -9.86
C LEU A 150 -7.45 12.34 -8.77
N MET A 151 -8.22 11.42 -8.18
CA MET A 151 -7.69 10.50 -7.18
C MET A 151 -6.71 9.52 -7.78
N ASP A 152 -7.02 8.94 -8.94
CA ASP A 152 -6.14 8.03 -9.66
C ASP A 152 -4.81 8.71 -10.02
N ASN A 153 -4.83 9.91 -10.57
CA ASN A 153 -3.62 10.68 -10.85
C ASN A 153 -2.78 10.95 -9.59
N ASN A 154 -3.41 11.31 -8.46
CA ASN A 154 -2.67 11.52 -7.21
C ASN A 154 -2.02 10.24 -6.71
N VAL A 155 -2.71 9.11 -6.80
CA VAL A 155 -2.16 7.80 -6.43
C VAL A 155 -0.96 7.46 -7.31
N ASN A 156 -1.08 7.63 -8.63
CA ASN A 156 0.01 7.38 -9.56
C ASN A 156 1.24 8.27 -9.30
N PHE A 157 1.05 9.57 -9.05
CA PHE A 157 2.15 10.47 -8.70
C PHE A 157 2.87 10.07 -7.42
N ILE A 158 2.11 9.72 -6.38
CA ILE A 158 2.70 9.29 -5.10
C ILE A 158 3.43 7.96 -5.28
N ASP A 159 2.87 7.03 -6.04
CA ASP A 159 3.50 5.74 -6.32
C ASP A 159 4.83 5.92 -7.07
N GLU A 160 4.92 6.82 -8.04
CA GLU A 160 6.14 7.13 -8.76
C GLU A 160 7.24 7.69 -7.83
N TYR A 161 6.86 8.52 -6.84
CA TYR A 161 7.81 8.93 -5.81
C TYR A 161 8.35 7.73 -5.01
N ILE A 162 7.50 6.74 -4.70
CA ILE A 162 7.98 5.53 -4.01
C ILE A 162 8.86 4.69 -4.92
N ASN A 163 8.54 4.58 -6.20
CA ASN A 163 9.35 3.87 -7.19
C ASN A 163 10.77 4.45 -7.24
N SER A 164 10.92 5.77 -7.16
CA SER A 164 12.21 6.47 -7.16
C SER A 164 13.00 6.36 -5.85
N MET A 165 12.38 5.92 -4.75
CA MET A 165 13.06 5.79 -3.45
C MET A 165 14.03 4.61 -3.41
N SER A 166 15.19 4.83 -2.78
CA SER A 166 16.06 3.72 -2.38
C SER A 166 15.42 2.91 -1.24
N ALA A 167 15.84 1.66 -1.09
CA ALA A 167 15.40 0.80 0.02
C ALA A 167 15.64 1.42 1.40
N ARG A 168 16.74 2.16 1.58
CA ARG A 168 17.07 2.87 2.83
C ARG A 168 16.11 4.03 3.11
N GLN A 169 15.57 4.67 2.08
CA GLN A 169 14.51 5.67 2.20
C GLN A 169 13.19 4.98 2.50
N CYS A 170 12.86 3.89 1.79
CA CYS A 170 11.67 3.10 2.05
C CYS A 170 11.58 2.61 3.50
N ALA A 171 12.70 2.18 4.10
CA ALA A 171 12.74 1.77 5.51
C ALA A 171 12.30 2.92 6.45
N VAL A 172 12.76 4.14 6.22
CA VAL A 172 12.34 5.31 7.03
C VAL A 172 10.89 5.68 6.76
N ILE A 173 10.48 5.68 5.49
CA ILE A 173 9.10 6.04 5.10
C ILE A 173 8.08 5.02 5.62
N TYR A 174 8.41 3.74 5.66
CA TYR A 174 7.60 2.70 6.28
C TYR A 174 7.18 3.07 7.71
N TYR A 175 8.14 3.38 8.58
CA TYR A 175 7.86 3.76 9.96
C TYR A 175 7.16 5.14 10.07
N LYS A 176 7.50 6.09 9.20
CA LYS A 176 6.80 7.38 9.15
C LYS A 176 5.32 7.20 8.81
N LEU A 177 4.98 6.32 7.87
CA LEU A 177 3.60 6.00 7.50
C LEU A 177 2.82 5.33 8.63
N LEU A 178 3.50 4.53 9.47
CA LEU A 178 2.95 3.93 10.68
C LEU A 178 2.80 4.93 11.85
N GLY A 179 3.35 6.15 11.71
CA GLY A 179 3.21 7.20 12.71
C GLY A 179 4.34 7.30 13.73
N PHE A 180 5.46 6.59 13.54
CA PHE A 180 6.61 6.64 14.45
C PHE A 180 7.30 8.01 14.43
N LEU A 181 7.81 8.43 15.59
CA LEU A 181 8.66 9.61 15.71
C LEU A 181 10.08 9.32 15.22
N GLU A 182 10.79 10.35 14.75
CA GLU A 182 12.15 10.18 14.20
C GLU A 182 13.14 9.58 15.20
N LYS A 183 12.98 9.85 16.49
CA LYS A 183 13.80 9.25 17.55
C LYS A 183 13.61 7.74 17.63
N ASP A 184 12.36 7.27 17.55
CA ASP A 184 12.02 5.85 17.64
C ASP A 184 12.50 5.12 16.37
N ILE A 185 12.36 5.75 15.20
CA ILE A 185 12.89 5.24 13.92
C ILE A 185 14.41 5.13 13.98
N ALA A 186 15.09 6.10 14.58
CA ALA A 186 16.54 6.08 14.72
C ALA A 186 17.01 4.90 15.57
N GLU A 187 16.33 4.61 16.67
CA GLU A 187 16.60 3.45 17.54
C GLU A 187 16.35 2.13 16.78
N ILE A 188 15.18 1.97 16.13
CA ILE A 188 14.81 0.73 15.43
C ILE A 188 15.75 0.44 14.25
N LEU A 189 16.15 1.46 13.50
CA LEU A 189 17.02 1.30 12.33
C LEU A 189 18.51 1.42 12.64
N HIS A 190 18.91 1.58 13.93
CA HIS A 190 20.29 1.81 14.36
C HIS A 190 20.96 2.98 13.62
N LEU A 191 20.25 4.11 13.52
CA LEU A 191 20.67 5.32 12.84
C LEU A 191 20.73 6.50 13.82
N SER A 192 21.41 7.59 13.43
CA SER A 192 21.23 8.86 14.12
C SER A 192 19.94 9.56 13.67
N GLN A 193 19.32 10.34 14.55
CA GLN A 193 18.11 11.10 14.20
C GLN A 193 18.35 12.06 13.01
N PRO A 194 19.47 12.78 12.87
CA PRO A 194 19.77 13.55 11.66
C PRO A 194 19.80 12.70 10.39
N ALA A 195 20.29 11.45 10.44
CA ALA A 195 20.28 10.55 9.28
C ALA A 195 18.85 10.13 8.89
N VAL A 196 17.98 9.88 9.87
CA VAL A 196 16.53 9.63 9.63
C VAL A 196 15.89 10.84 8.95
N ASN A 197 16.09 12.05 9.49
CA ASN A 197 15.57 13.29 8.94
C ASN A 197 16.04 13.52 7.49
N MET A 198 17.35 13.33 7.24
CA MET A 198 17.91 13.48 5.89
C MET A 198 17.28 12.48 4.90
N ARG A 199 17.16 11.19 5.27
CA ARG A 199 16.50 10.17 4.42
C ARG A 199 15.04 10.50 4.15
N ALA A 200 14.29 10.97 5.15
CA ALA A 200 12.90 11.40 4.99
C ALA A 200 12.77 12.60 4.04
N LYS A 201 13.68 13.59 4.15
CA LYS A 201 13.70 14.74 3.23
C LYS A 201 14.01 14.33 1.79
N LEU A 202 15.02 13.48 1.59
CA LEU A 202 15.38 12.96 0.26
C LEU A 202 14.27 12.10 -0.36
N ALA A 203 13.45 11.46 0.47
CA ALA A 203 12.25 10.73 0.07
C ALA A 203 11.02 11.64 -0.13
N SER A 204 11.19 12.96 -0.12
CA SER A 204 10.09 13.93 -0.26
C SER A 204 8.95 13.74 0.76
N TRP A 205 9.25 13.22 1.97
CA TRP A 205 8.26 12.96 3.01
C TRP A 205 7.32 14.13 3.31
N PRO A 206 7.79 15.39 3.42
CA PRO A 206 6.89 16.52 3.68
C PRO A 206 5.80 16.67 2.60
N LEU A 207 6.14 16.42 1.33
CA LEU A 207 5.20 16.47 0.22
C LEU A 207 4.20 15.30 0.27
N ILE A 208 4.71 14.09 0.46
CA ILE A 208 3.89 12.88 0.60
C ILE A 208 2.92 13.02 1.77
N ASN A 209 3.41 13.43 2.94
CA ASN A 209 2.57 13.61 4.13
C ASN A 209 1.50 14.69 3.94
N LYS A 210 1.82 15.77 3.22
CA LYS A 210 0.84 16.79 2.82
C LYS A 210 -0.23 16.20 1.91
N ALA A 211 0.15 15.44 0.88
CA ALA A 211 -0.79 14.80 -0.04
C ALA A 211 -1.71 13.81 0.71
N LEU A 212 -1.16 12.95 1.56
CA LEU A 212 -1.95 12.04 2.40
C LEU A 212 -2.93 12.80 3.29
N SER A 213 -2.50 13.92 3.90
CA SER A 213 -3.38 14.74 4.76
C SER A 213 -4.56 15.39 4.03
N VAL A 214 -4.46 15.55 2.71
CA VAL A 214 -5.57 16.00 1.86
C VAL A 214 -6.50 14.83 1.53
N ILE A 215 -5.93 13.69 1.16
CA ILE A 215 -6.67 12.45 0.85
C ILE A 215 -7.44 11.95 2.07
N ASP A 216 -6.85 12.04 3.26
CA ASP A 216 -7.48 11.66 4.55
C ASP A 216 -8.75 12.48 4.85
N LYS A 217 -8.95 13.65 4.22
CA LYS A 217 -10.12 14.53 4.39
C LYS A 217 -11.21 14.32 3.33
N VAL A 218 -10.98 13.46 2.35
CA VAL A 218 -11.98 13.17 1.31
C VAL A 218 -13.16 12.44 1.93
N GLU A 219 -14.35 13.00 1.77
CA GLU A 219 -15.60 12.39 2.23
C GLU A 219 -16.13 11.40 1.18
N TYR A 220 -15.51 10.23 1.10
CA TYR A 220 -15.83 9.20 0.09
C TYR A 220 -17.32 8.85 0.04
N GLY A 221 -18.05 8.98 1.16
CA GLY A 221 -19.48 8.74 1.22
C GLY A 221 -20.34 9.66 0.35
N LYS A 222 -19.79 10.76 -0.12
CA LYS A 222 -20.47 11.66 -1.07
C LYS A 222 -20.39 11.17 -2.51
N TYR A 223 -19.45 10.30 -2.81
CA TYR A 223 -19.12 9.88 -4.18
C TYR A 223 -19.44 8.41 -4.46
N VAL A 224 -19.76 7.62 -3.43
CA VAL A 224 -20.12 6.20 -3.56
C VAL A 224 -21.61 6.02 -3.32
N PHE A 225 -22.32 5.27 -4.18
CA PHE A 225 -23.77 5.03 -4.13
C PHE A 225 -24.20 3.91 -3.19
#